data_309ee6977a117b8617943138143d4888
#
_entry.id   309ee6977a117b8617943138143d4888
#
_cell.length_a   1.000
_cell.length_b   1.000
_cell.length_c   1.000
_cell.angle_alpha   90.00
_cell.angle_beta   90.00
_cell.angle_gamma   90.00
#
_symmetry.space_group_name_H-M   'P 1'
#
loop_
_entity.id
_entity.type
_entity.pdbx_description
1 polymer ?
#
loop_
_entity_poly.entity_id
_entity_poly.type
_entity_poly.pdbx_seq_one_letter_code
_entity_poly.pdbx_strand_id
1 'polypeptide(L)'
;MFAEQATTVLIETMAGKGSEIGKSFEEIKQILDRVELDNKLGVCLDTCHIYCAGYDIVNDLDGVLEQFDKIIGLKRLQAVHLNDSLQPFGSLKDRHARIGEGIIGVEAIINTINHPLLRHLPFYLETPNEISGYAEEIRLLKASYR
;
A
#
# COMPACT_ATOMS: atom_id res chain seq x y z
N MET A 1 -7.42 -21.14 3.24
CA MET A 1 -8.55 -20.23 3.53
C MET A 1 -9.81 -21.06 3.70
N PHE A 2 -10.61 -20.83 4.74
CA PHE A 2 -11.77 -21.63 5.08
C PHE A 2 -13.06 -20.82 4.95
N ALA A 3 -14.13 -21.46 4.56
CA ALA A 3 -15.43 -20.78 4.38
C ALA A 3 -15.97 -20.16 5.68
N GLU A 4 -15.73 -20.80 6.81
CA GLU A 4 -16.19 -20.38 8.14
C GLU A 4 -15.29 -19.33 8.80
N GLN A 5 -14.13 -18.99 8.22
CA GLN A 5 -13.26 -17.98 8.84
C GLN A 5 -13.94 -16.60 8.89
N ALA A 6 -13.79 -15.93 10.02
CA ALA A 6 -14.30 -14.57 10.21
C ALA A 6 -13.33 -13.48 9.66
N THR A 7 -12.05 -13.83 9.54
CA THR A 7 -11.01 -12.91 9.06
C THR A 7 -10.97 -12.84 7.54
N THR A 8 -10.58 -11.67 7.02
CA THR A 8 -10.25 -11.48 5.60
C THR A 8 -8.74 -11.67 5.40
N VAL A 9 -8.35 -12.35 4.33
CA VAL A 9 -6.96 -12.43 3.90
C VAL A 9 -6.72 -11.29 2.92
N LEU A 10 -5.68 -10.49 3.15
CA LEU A 10 -5.33 -9.40 2.25
C LEU A 10 -4.18 -9.82 1.34
N ILE A 11 -4.38 -9.62 0.04
CA ILE A 11 -3.32 -9.75 -0.96
C ILE A 11 -2.59 -8.42 -0.99
N GLU A 12 -1.29 -8.45 -0.78
CA GLU A 12 -0.47 -7.26 -0.82
C GLU A 12 -0.02 -6.93 -2.25
N THR A 13 0.00 -5.64 -2.58
CA THR A 13 0.65 -5.16 -3.80
C THR A 13 2.17 -5.28 -3.70
N MET A 14 2.82 -5.76 -4.76
CA MET A 14 4.24 -6.04 -4.78
C MET A 14 5.03 -5.05 -5.65
N ALA A 15 6.33 -4.88 -5.35
CA ALA A 15 7.20 -4.01 -6.13
C ALA A 15 7.57 -4.59 -7.51
N GLY A 16 7.44 -5.90 -7.70
CA GLY A 16 7.77 -6.59 -8.95
C GLY A 16 9.24 -7.00 -9.07
N LYS A 17 9.90 -7.27 -7.95
CA LYS A 17 11.28 -7.73 -7.94
C LYS A 17 11.40 -9.13 -8.55
N GLY A 18 12.19 -9.27 -9.59
CA GLY A 18 12.42 -10.57 -10.22
C GLY A 18 11.14 -11.17 -10.80
N SER A 19 10.69 -12.30 -10.24
CA SER A 19 9.48 -13.02 -10.66
C SER A 19 8.29 -12.82 -9.72
N GLU A 20 8.29 -11.81 -8.86
CA GLU A 20 7.15 -11.49 -8.00
C GLU A 20 5.91 -11.18 -8.83
N ILE A 21 4.77 -11.75 -8.41
CA ILE A 21 3.44 -11.50 -8.98
C ILE A 21 2.69 -10.57 -8.04
N GLY A 22 1.89 -9.66 -8.60
CA GLY A 22 1.13 -8.67 -7.82
C GLY A 22 1.68 -7.25 -7.92
N LYS A 23 2.60 -6.99 -8.87
CA LYS A 23 3.14 -5.66 -9.13
C LYS A 23 2.17 -4.73 -9.87
N SER A 24 1.20 -5.29 -10.58
CA SER A 24 0.15 -4.50 -11.22
C SER A 24 -1.23 -4.84 -10.65
N PHE A 25 -2.13 -3.87 -10.72
CA PHE A 25 -3.51 -4.06 -10.28
C PHE A 25 -4.22 -5.16 -11.07
N GLU A 26 -3.85 -5.36 -12.35
CA GLU A 26 -4.35 -6.44 -13.19
C GLU A 26 -3.90 -7.82 -12.69
N GLU A 27 -2.66 -7.95 -12.23
CA GLU A 27 -2.17 -9.21 -11.65
C GLU A 27 -2.91 -9.53 -10.34
N ILE A 28 -3.11 -8.54 -9.46
CA ILE A 28 -3.92 -8.69 -8.24
C ILE A 28 -5.35 -9.10 -8.61
N LYS A 29 -5.97 -8.43 -9.59
CA LYS A 29 -7.32 -8.76 -10.06
C LYS A 29 -7.41 -10.20 -10.56
N GLN A 30 -6.42 -10.66 -11.33
CA GLN A 30 -6.36 -12.05 -11.80
C GLN A 30 -6.27 -13.07 -10.66
N ILE A 31 -5.58 -12.74 -9.57
CA ILE A 31 -5.53 -13.60 -8.39
C ILE A 31 -6.92 -13.65 -7.73
N LEU A 32 -7.52 -12.48 -7.50
CA LEU A 32 -8.85 -12.39 -6.89
C LEU A 32 -9.90 -13.18 -7.67
N ASP A 33 -9.88 -13.08 -9.01
CA ASP A 33 -10.87 -13.74 -9.89
C ASP A 33 -10.73 -15.27 -9.95
N ARG A 34 -9.58 -15.82 -9.52
CA ARG A 34 -9.33 -17.27 -9.57
C ARG A 34 -9.55 -17.98 -8.22
N VAL A 35 -9.88 -17.23 -7.19
CA VAL A 35 -10.11 -17.80 -5.84
C VAL A 35 -11.61 -17.99 -5.61
N GLU A 36 -12.03 -19.23 -5.34
CA GLU A 36 -13.45 -19.56 -5.09
C GLU A 36 -14.08 -18.81 -3.92
N LEU A 37 -13.30 -18.57 -2.85
CA LEU A 37 -13.72 -17.79 -1.68
C LEU A 37 -13.29 -16.32 -1.79
N ASP A 38 -13.59 -15.69 -2.90
CA ASP A 38 -13.18 -14.31 -3.19
C ASP A 38 -13.73 -13.30 -2.18
N ASN A 39 -14.89 -13.57 -1.57
CA ASN A 39 -15.49 -12.76 -0.50
C ASN A 39 -14.67 -12.75 0.80
N LYS A 40 -13.68 -13.64 0.93
CA LYS A 40 -12.72 -13.70 2.04
C LYS A 40 -11.39 -13.02 1.70
N LEU A 41 -11.30 -12.42 0.53
CA LEU A 41 -10.11 -11.72 0.07
C LEU A 41 -10.34 -10.20 0.01
N GLY A 42 -9.31 -9.48 0.41
CA GLY A 42 -9.17 -8.05 0.20
C GLY A 42 -7.77 -7.73 -0.34
N VAL A 43 -7.43 -6.47 -0.38
CA VAL A 43 -6.12 -5.98 -0.82
C VAL A 43 -5.51 -5.10 0.26
N CYS A 44 -4.22 -5.26 0.49
CA CYS A 44 -3.36 -4.33 1.21
C CYS A 44 -2.51 -3.60 0.18
N LEU A 45 -2.59 -2.27 0.16
CA LEU A 45 -1.79 -1.44 -0.71
C LEU A 45 -0.53 -1.01 0.03
N ASP A 46 0.66 -1.37 -0.47
CA ASP A 46 1.92 -0.87 0.07
C ASP A 46 2.41 0.32 -0.76
N THR A 47 2.66 1.45 -0.10
CA THR A 47 3.05 2.71 -0.76
C THR A 47 4.43 2.63 -1.42
N CYS A 48 5.40 1.95 -0.79
CA CYS A 48 6.73 1.72 -1.37
C CYS A 48 6.62 0.80 -2.59
N HIS A 49 5.86 -0.29 -2.47
CA HIS A 49 5.75 -1.29 -3.54
C HIS A 49 5.11 -0.71 -4.80
N ILE A 50 3.94 -0.05 -4.67
CA ILE A 50 3.27 0.52 -5.86
C ILE A 50 4.08 1.66 -6.48
N TYR A 51 4.77 2.49 -5.69
CA TYR A 51 5.68 3.52 -6.20
C TYR A 51 6.82 2.90 -7.02
N CYS A 52 7.44 1.85 -6.50
CA CYS A 52 8.48 1.11 -7.19
C CYS A 52 7.95 0.31 -8.40
N ALA A 53 6.68 -0.08 -8.40
CA ALA A 53 6.01 -0.72 -9.54
C ALA A 53 5.58 0.26 -10.64
N GLY A 54 5.67 1.58 -10.41
CA GLY A 54 5.38 2.60 -11.41
C GLY A 54 4.03 3.33 -11.24
N TYR A 55 3.42 3.27 -10.05
CA TYR A 55 2.25 4.07 -9.70
C TYR A 55 2.68 5.34 -8.96
N ASP A 56 2.46 6.49 -9.56
CA ASP A 56 2.97 7.78 -9.05
C ASP A 56 2.08 8.36 -7.95
N ILE A 57 2.21 7.82 -6.75
CA ILE A 57 1.49 8.30 -5.57
C ILE A 57 2.00 9.65 -5.05
N VAL A 58 3.12 10.12 -5.56
CA VAL A 58 3.70 11.42 -5.16
C VAL A 58 3.02 12.56 -5.89
N ASN A 59 2.83 12.42 -7.21
CA ASN A 59 2.31 13.49 -8.05
C ASN A 59 0.87 13.27 -8.49
N ASP A 60 0.36 12.02 -8.47
CA ASP A 60 -0.97 11.65 -8.99
C ASP A 60 -1.64 10.54 -8.15
N LEU A 61 -1.78 10.76 -6.85
CA LEU A 61 -2.44 9.80 -5.96
C LEU A 61 -3.91 9.55 -6.38
N ASP A 62 -4.63 10.60 -6.79
CA ASP A 62 -6.02 10.47 -7.26
C ASP A 62 -6.12 9.55 -8.48
N GLY A 63 -5.25 9.73 -9.49
CA GLY A 63 -5.23 8.89 -10.68
C GLY A 63 -4.84 7.45 -10.38
N VAL A 64 -3.93 7.21 -9.44
CA VAL A 64 -3.58 5.85 -8.98
C VAL A 64 -4.79 5.16 -8.32
N LEU A 65 -5.52 5.88 -7.46
CA LEU A 65 -6.70 5.34 -6.79
C LEU A 65 -7.88 5.12 -7.76
N GLU A 66 -8.06 5.99 -8.75
CA GLU A 66 -9.03 5.80 -9.84
C GLU A 66 -8.71 4.53 -10.65
N GLN A 67 -7.44 4.33 -10.98
CA GLN A 67 -7.00 3.11 -11.67
C GLN A 67 -7.24 1.86 -10.81
N PHE A 68 -6.94 1.92 -9.51
CA PHE A 68 -7.23 0.84 -8.58
C PHE A 68 -8.73 0.52 -8.53
N ASP A 69 -9.58 1.55 -8.42
CA ASP A 69 -11.04 1.37 -8.37
C ASP A 69 -11.58 0.74 -9.65
N LYS A 70 -11.12 1.20 -10.80
CA LYS A 70 -11.53 0.68 -12.11
C LYS A 70 -11.17 -0.79 -12.31
N ILE A 71 -10.01 -1.24 -11.83
CA ILE A 71 -9.49 -2.60 -12.09
C ILE A 71 -9.93 -3.56 -10.99
N ILE A 72 -9.78 -3.19 -9.73
CA ILE A 72 -10.01 -4.06 -8.57
C ILE A 72 -11.30 -3.70 -7.84
N GLY A 73 -11.57 -2.41 -7.68
CA GLY A 73 -12.64 -1.85 -6.87
C GLY A 73 -12.15 -1.45 -5.47
N LEU A 74 -12.38 -0.18 -5.08
CA LEU A 74 -11.96 0.37 -3.78
C LEU A 74 -12.54 -0.39 -2.57
N LYS A 75 -13.68 -1.05 -2.74
CA LYS A 75 -14.27 -1.90 -1.68
C LYS A 75 -13.37 -3.07 -1.26
N ARG A 76 -12.44 -3.48 -2.12
CA ARG A 76 -11.47 -4.53 -1.83
C ARG A 76 -10.25 -4.01 -1.07
N LEU A 77 -9.99 -2.70 -1.08
CA LEU A 77 -8.88 -2.09 -0.35
C LEU A 77 -9.24 -1.99 1.13
N GLN A 78 -8.55 -2.73 1.97
CA GLN A 78 -8.88 -2.87 3.39
C GLN A 78 -7.75 -2.49 4.34
N ALA A 79 -6.54 -2.30 3.83
CA ALA A 79 -5.40 -1.86 4.61
C ALA A 79 -4.37 -1.16 3.71
N VAL A 80 -3.53 -0.37 4.32
CA VAL A 80 -2.38 0.27 3.68
C VAL A 80 -1.13 -0.02 4.51
N HIS A 81 -0.11 -0.61 3.88
CA HIS A 81 1.26 -0.57 4.40
C HIS A 81 1.85 0.78 4.01
N LEU A 82 2.17 1.57 5.02
CA LEU A 82 2.60 2.96 4.86
C LEU A 82 4.11 3.04 5.02
N ASN A 83 4.82 2.95 3.92
CA ASN A 83 6.27 2.91 3.86
C ASN A 83 6.81 3.96 2.89
N ASP A 84 7.91 4.61 3.25
CA ASP A 84 8.69 5.40 2.31
C ASP A 84 9.65 4.48 1.52
N SER A 85 10.26 4.96 0.46
CA SER A 85 11.09 4.15 -0.43
C SER A 85 12.52 4.68 -0.55
N LEU A 86 13.51 3.78 -0.38
CA LEU A 86 14.91 4.06 -0.74
C LEU A 86 15.15 3.97 -2.25
N GLN A 87 14.21 3.47 -3.02
CA GLN A 87 14.37 3.21 -4.45
C GLN A 87 13.56 4.19 -5.29
N PRO A 88 14.05 4.55 -6.49
CA PRO A 88 13.34 5.47 -7.37
C PRO A 88 12.07 4.87 -7.95
N PHE A 89 11.20 5.75 -8.42
CA PHE A 89 9.98 5.43 -9.13
C PHE A 89 10.21 4.41 -10.27
N GLY A 90 9.37 3.40 -10.34
CA GLY A 90 9.42 2.37 -11.38
C GLY A 90 10.65 1.45 -11.34
N SER A 91 11.38 1.41 -10.22
CA SER A 91 12.62 0.64 -10.09
C SER A 91 12.45 -0.86 -10.04
N LEU A 92 11.26 -1.36 -9.75
CA LEU A 92 10.96 -2.77 -9.48
C LEU A 92 11.82 -3.35 -8.34
N LYS A 93 12.03 -2.55 -7.29
CA LYS A 93 12.84 -2.94 -6.13
C LYS A 93 12.12 -2.58 -4.84
N ASP A 94 12.04 -3.54 -3.95
CA ASP A 94 11.51 -3.37 -2.61
C ASP A 94 12.64 -3.04 -1.63
N ARG A 95 12.64 -1.79 -1.12
CA ARG A 95 13.51 -1.30 -0.06
C ARG A 95 12.82 -0.16 0.68
N HIS A 96 12.20 -0.48 1.79
CA HIS A 96 11.55 0.49 2.64
C HIS A 96 12.55 1.48 3.25
N ALA A 97 12.15 2.72 3.37
CA ALA A 97 12.79 3.77 4.14
C ALA A 97 11.91 4.16 5.32
N ARG A 98 12.50 4.80 6.32
CA ARG A 98 11.74 5.49 7.36
C ARG A 98 10.93 6.62 6.74
N ILE A 99 9.80 6.93 7.37
CA ILE A 99 8.91 8.00 6.89
C ILE A 99 9.66 9.34 6.82
N GLY A 100 9.73 9.89 5.60
CA GLY A 100 10.41 11.15 5.31
C GLY A 100 11.92 11.04 5.07
N GLU A 101 12.50 9.84 5.16
CA GLU A 101 13.92 9.59 4.85
C GLU A 101 14.09 8.95 3.45
N GLY A 102 13.01 8.69 2.74
CA GLY A 102 12.99 8.10 1.40
C GLY A 102 12.64 9.10 0.30
N ILE A 103 12.42 8.56 -0.89
CA ILE A 103 12.17 9.33 -2.12
C ILE A 103 10.69 9.71 -2.27
N ILE A 104 9.77 8.93 -1.71
CA ILE A 104 8.35 9.27 -1.66
C ILE A 104 8.17 10.56 -0.84
N GLY A 105 8.82 10.63 0.31
CA GLY A 105 8.88 11.81 1.15
C GLY A 105 7.64 12.01 2.03
N VAL A 106 7.84 12.77 3.10
CA VAL A 106 6.84 12.95 4.16
C VAL A 106 5.54 13.60 3.67
N GLU A 107 5.61 14.51 2.69
CA GLU A 107 4.43 15.21 2.17
C GLU A 107 3.47 14.25 1.44
N ALA A 108 3.99 13.38 0.58
CA ALA A 108 3.17 12.38 -0.11
C ALA A 108 2.57 11.35 0.87
N ILE A 109 3.33 10.95 1.87
CA ILE A 109 2.85 10.07 2.96
C ILE A 109 1.71 10.76 3.75
N ILE A 110 1.86 12.04 4.09
CA ILE A 110 0.80 12.82 4.78
C ILE A 110 -0.44 12.96 3.89
N ASN A 111 -0.27 13.20 2.59
CA ASN A 111 -1.38 13.24 1.65
C ASN A 111 -2.11 11.89 1.60
N THR A 112 -1.37 10.79 1.61
CA THR A 112 -1.94 9.43 1.62
C THR A 112 -2.82 9.17 2.85
N ILE A 113 -2.35 9.47 4.06
CA ILE A 113 -3.13 9.24 5.29
C ILE A 113 -4.35 10.16 5.43
N ASN A 114 -4.35 11.31 4.77
CA ASN A 114 -5.46 12.27 4.81
C ASN A 114 -6.39 12.16 3.60
N HIS A 115 -6.06 11.30 2.62
CA HIS A 115 -6.87 11.16 1.41
C HIS A 115 -8.28 10.65 1.75
N PRO A 116 -9.37 11.27 1.25
CA PRO A 116 -10.74 10.91 1.60
C PRO A 116 -11.08 9.43 1.41
N LEU A 117 -10.51 8.78 0.40
CA LEU A 117 -10.73 7.37 0.09
C LEU A 117 -9.88 6.42 0.94
N LEU A 118 -8.84 6.89 1.63
CA LEU A 118 -7.90 6.06 2.37
C LEU A 118 -7.96 6.28 3.89
N ARG A 119 -8.24 7.50 4.35
CA ARG A 119 -8.13 7.90 5.75
C ARG A 119 -8.94 7.05 6.75
N HIS A 120 -9.93 6.33 6.30
CA HIS A 120 -10.74 5.44 7.14
C HIS A 120 -10.16 4.03 7.28
N LEU A 121 -9.12 3.71 6.53
CA LEU A 121 -8.45 2.41 6.54
C LEU A 121 -7.39 2.34 7.65
N PRO A 122 -7.06 1.14 8.13
CA PRO A 122 -5.89 0.96 8.98
C PRO A 122 -4.60 1.15 8.18
N PHE A 123 -3.65 1.85 8.78
CA PHE A 123 -2.28 2.03 8.26
C PHE A 123 -1.31 1.27 9.14
N TYR A 124 -0.40 0.53 8.51
CA TYR A 124 0.65 -0.24 9.17
C TYR A 124 2.03 0.19 8.66
N LEU A 125 2.99 0.30 9.57
CA LEU A 125 4.37 0.63 9.25
C LEU A 125 5.21 -0.64 9.22
N GLU A 126 6.00 -0.80 8.17
CA GLU A 126 7.03 -1.84 8.02
C GLU A 126 8.40 -1.22 7.74
N THR A 127 8.56 0.01 8.19
CA THR A 127 9.79 0.77 8.06
C THR A 127 10.95 0.14 8.84
N PRO A 128 12.22 0.32 8.42
CA PRO A 128 13.37 -0.29 9.08
C PRO A 128 13.70 0.44 10.40
N ASN A 129 12.89 0.20 11.42
CA ASN A 129 12.95 0.87 12.71
C ASN A 129 13.08 -0.10 13.88
N GLU A 130 13.64 0.43 14.98
CA GLU A 130 13.47 -0.10 16.32
C GLU A 130 12.18 0.46 16.95
N ILE A 131 11.76 -0.07 18.10
CA ILE A 131 10.52 0.35 18.79
C ILE A 131 10.42 1.87 18.99
N SER A 132 11.54 2.51 19.37
CA SER A 132 11.60 3.98 19.56
C SER A 132 11.34 4.73 18.26
N GLY A 133 11.90 4.28 17.13
CA GLY A 133 11.70 4.88 15.83
C GLY A 133 10.24 4.74 15.33
N TYR A 134 9.63 3.58 15.50
CA TYR A 134 8.20 3.43 15.24
C TYR A 134 7.35 4.40 16.08
N ALA A 135 7.68 4.59 17.35
CA ALA A 135 6.97 5.54 18.21
C ALA A 135 7.09 6.99 17.72
N GLU A 136 8.22 7.36 17.14
CA GLU A 136 8.44 8.68 16.53
C GLU A 136 7.65 8.86 15.26
N GLU A 137 7.69 7.89 14.33
CA GLU A 137 6.91 7.92 13.10
C GLU A 137 5.40 7.96 13.37
N ILE A 138 4.90 7.13 14.27
CA ILE A 138 3.47 7.12 14.66
C ILE A 138 3.08 8.49 15.25
N ARG A 139 3.94 9.12 16.03
CA ARG A 139 3.69 10.44 16.61
C ARG A 139 3.62 11.52 15.53
N LEU A 140 4.54 11.49 14.57
CA LEU A 140 4.55 12.38 13.39
C LEU A 140 3.25 12.22 12.59
N LEU A 141 2.90 10.99 12.24
CA LEU A 141 1.71 10.69 11.43
C LEU A 141 0.41 11.11 12.15
N LYS A 142 0.28 10.80 13.45
CA LYS A 142 -0.86 11.23 14.25
C LYS A 142 -0.99 12.75 14.37
N ALA A 143 0.12 13.47 14.48
CA ALA A 143 0.13 14.94 14.51
C ALA A 143 -0.25 15.56 13.15
N SER A 144 -0.05 14.82 12.06
CA SER A 144 -0.35 15.26 10.68
C SER A 144 -1.71 14.79 10.18
N TYR A 145 -2.41 13.91 10.90
CA TYR A 145 -3.74 13.41 10.54
C TYR A 145 -4.80 14.50 10.80
N ARG A 146 -5.68 14.76 9.82
CA ARG A 146 -6.69 15.85 9.83
C ARG A 146 -8.12 15.32 9.71
#